data_5be78ec9899e4bd188e024ca80654c58
#
_entry.id   5be78ec9899e4bd188e024ca80654c58
#
_cell.length_a   1.000
_cell.length_b   1.000
_cell.length_c   1.000
_cell.angle_alpha   90.00
_cell.angle_beta   90.00
_cell.angle_gamma   90.00
#
_symmetry.space_group_name_H-M   'P 1'
#
loop_
_entity.id
_entity.type
_entity.pdbx_description
1 polymer ?
#
loop_
_entity_poly.entity_id
_entity_poly.type
_entity_poly.pdbx_seq_one_letter_code
_entity_poly.pdbx_strand_id
1 'polypeptide(L)'
;MAALEIYQLHDGYCYNTDSLILSHFARAFLKSRISLLDVGAGSGILGMLCAREILNKTTPHKNPNINLHLVEKDTLMAQCASLNTRQFESKIHSQVHCVDFLDFHTDIKFDFVISNPPFYANGALQGTNMRKNMARHQSFLPLPALLTHIKRMIKPNGSLCLCYDARELQTLFYELRICGFNVDTLRFVHSLQDRESSLVVLRAKIQSKSPLRILPPLFTHNSTTQTDNTDELKAIYAWAKTQSIKITPNELESLYKKIQKI
;
A
#
# COMPACT_ATOMS: atom_id res chain seq x y z
N MET A 1 -19.96 8.81 -4.27
CA MET A 1 -19.04 8.22 -5.27
C MET A 1 -19.39 6.77 -5.51
N ALA A 2 -19.14 6.25 -6.72
CA ALA A 2 -19.23 4.83 -7.00
C ALA A 2 -18.22 4.04 -6.14
N ALA A 3 -18.46 2.76 -5.93
CA ALA A 3 -17.49 1.87 -5.32
C ALA A 3 -16.28 1.72 -6.24
N LEU A 4 -15.10 1.54 -5.67
CA LEU A 4 -13.89 1.22 -6.41
C LEU A 4 -13.87 -0.29 -6.65
N GLU A 5 -14.03 -0.70 -7.89
CA GLU A 5 -13.96 -2.10 -8.28
C GLU A 5 -12.51 -2.55 -8.33
N ILE A 6 -12.19 -3.66 -7.67
CA ILE A 6 -10.84 -4.20 -7.62
C ILE A 6 -10.86 -5.65 -8.10
N TYR A 7 -10.37 -5.84 -9.32
CA TYR A 7 -10.12 -7.18 -9.86
C TYR A 7 -8.96 -7.82 -9.13
N GLN A 8 -9.17 -9.05 -8.67
CA GLN A 8 -8.19 -9.84 -7.93
C GLN A 8 -8.28 -11.31 -8.33
N LEU A 9 -7.15 -11.99 -8.36
CA LEU A 9 -7.13 -13.42 -8.64
C LEU A 9 -7.80 -14.24 -7.52
N HIS A 10 -8.55 -15.28 -7.89
CA HIS A 10 -9.09 -16.24 -6.94
C HIS A 10 -8.00 -16.86 -6.06
N ASP A 11 -6.91 -17.29 -6.67
CA ASP A 11 -5.79 -17.98 -6.01
C ASP A 11 -4.59 -17.08 -5.72
N GLY A 12 -4.75 -15.75 -5.90
CA GLY A 12 -3.72 -14.74 -5.62
C GLY A 12 -3.76 -14.21 -4.20
N TYR A 13 -2.77 -13.37 -3.89
CA TYR A 13 -2.84 -12.51 -2.71
C TYR A 13 -3.92 -11.45 -2.94
N CYS A 14 -4.83 -11.35 -1.99
CA CYS A 14 -5.88 -10.33 -2.02
C CYS A 14 -5.56 -9.25 -1.00
N TYR A 15 -5.86 -7.99 -1.33
CA TYR A 15 -5.74 -6.94 -0.32
C TYR A 15 -6.59 -7.29 0.91
N ASN A 16 -6.11 -6.88 2.04
CA ASN A 16 -6.71 -7.12 3.34
C ASN A 16 -6.99 -5.79 4.06
N THR A 17 -7.50 -5.89 5.27
CA THR A 17 -7.77 -4.75 6.15
C THR A 17 -6.54 -3.87 6.36
N ASP A 18 -5.33 -4.44 6.42
CA ASP A 18 -4.08 -3.70 6.63
C ASP A 18 -3.83 -2.69 5.52
N SER A 19 -4.11 -3.09 4.26
CA SER A 19 -4.01 -2.20 3.09
C SER A 19 -4.97 -1.02 3.20
N LEU A 20 -6.20 -1.26 3.69
CA LEU A 20 -7.19 -0.19 3.85
C LEU A 20 -6.80 0.76 5.00
N ILE A 21 -6.32 0.21 6.12
CA ILE A 21 -5.83 1.00 7.26
C ILE A 21 -4.63 1.85 6.85
N LEU A 22 -3.65 1.27 6.14
CA LEU A 22 -2.48 2.01 5.66
C LEU A 22 -2.88 3.14 4.72
N SER A 23 -3.76 2.88 3.75
CA SER A 23 -4.23 3.90 2.82
C SER A 23 -5.00 5.02 3.53
N HIS A 24 -5.84 4.65 4.52
CA HIS A 24 -6.59 5.62 5.32
C HIS A 24 -5.66 6.47 6.19
N PHE A 25 -4.62 5.89 6.78
CA PHE A 25 -3.57 6.63 7.49
C PHE A 25 -2.82 7.57 6.55
N ALA A 26 -2.41 7.09 5.38
CA ALA A 26 -1.64 7.82 4.39
C ALA A 26 -2.38 9.06 3.86
N ARG A 27 -3.73 9.03 3.80
CA ARG A 27 -4.56 10.10 3.25
C ARG A 27 -4.32 11.49 3.87
N ALA A 28 -3.88 11.52 5.13
CA ALA A 28 -3.59 12.78 5.83
C ALA A 28 -2.36 13.52 5.28
N PHE A 29 -1.54 12.84 4.48
CA PHE A 29 -0.24 13.35 4.01
C PHE A 29 -0.18 13.59 2.51
N LEU A 30 -1.25 13.25 1.78
CA LEU A 30 -1.34 13.37 0.34
C LEU A 30 -1.54 14.82 -0.11
N LYS A 31 -0.88 15.20 -1.21
CA LYS A 31 -0.95 16.53 -1.83
C LYS A 31 -1.64 16.44 -3.19
N SER A 32 -2.19 17.55 -3.68
CA SER A 32 -2.91 17.61 -4.96
C SER A 32 -2.01 17.45 -6.20
N ARG A 33 -0.72 17.73 -6.07
CA ARG A 33 0.30 17.47 -7.10
C ARG A 33 1.32 16.54 -6.50
N ILE A 34 1.47 15.34 -7.08
CA ILE A 34 2.25 14.27 -6.46
C ILE A 34 2.74 13.25 -7.48
N SER A 35 3.99 12.85 -7.34
CA SER A 35 4.51 11.60 -7.89
C SER A 35 4.45 10.55 -6.79
N LEU A 36 3.61 9.55 -6.96
CA LEU A 36 3.30 8.50 -6.00
C LEU A 36 3.85 7.17 -6.49
N LEU A 37 4.56 6.45 -5.63
CA LEU A 37 5.05 5.09 -5.87
C LEU A 37 4.39 4.11 -4.90
N ASP A 38 3.75 3.07 -5.44
CA ASP A 38 3.22 1.93 -4.71
C ASP A 38 4.16 0.74 -4.92
N VAL A 39 4.84 0.32 -3.85
CA VAL A 39 5.88 -0.74 -3.89
C VAL A 39 5.29 -2.06 -3.41
N GLY A 40 5.39 -3.10 -4.24
CA GLY A 40 4.71 -4.36 -4.04
C GLY A 40 3.20 -4.17 -4.17
N ALA A 41 2.79 -3.54 -5.27
CA ALA A 41 1.45 -2.98 -5.43
C ALA A 41 0.33 -4.04 -5.44
N GLY A 42 0.65 -5.30 -5.72
CA GLY A 42 -0.34 -6.35 -5.86
C GLY A 42 -1.38 -5.98 -6.91
N SER A 43 -2.64 -5.90 -6.53
CA SER A 43 -3.73 -5.44 -7.39
C SER A 43 -3.82 -3.90 -7.54
N GLY A 44 -2.89 -3.14 -6.93
CA GLY A 44 -2.82 -1.67 -7.02
C GLY A 44 -3.67 -0.92 -5.99
N ILE A 45 -4.21 -1.60 -4.99
CA ILE A 45 -5.18 -1.02 -4.06
C ILE A 45 -4.67 0.21 -3.30
N LEU A 46 -3.41 0.19 -2.82
CA LEU A 46 -2.85 1.28 -2.02
C LEU A 46 -2.73 2.56 -2.85
N GLY A 47 -2.07 2.46 -4.00
CA GLY A 47 -1.90 3.58 -4.93
C GLY A 47 -3.23 4.15 -5.42
N MET A 48 -4.19 3.28 -5.74
CA MET A 48 -5.52 3.68 -6.22
C MET A 48 -6.34 4.39 -5.15
N LEU A 49 -6.34 3.92 -3.89
CA LEU A 49 -7.03 4.60 -2.79
C LEU A 49 -6.41 5.97 -2.50
N CYS A 50 -5.07 6.07 -2.56
CA CYS A 50 -4.37 7.35 -2.44
C CYS A 50 -4.74 8.31 -3.58
N ALA A 51 -4.71 7.84 -4.83
CA ALA A 51 -5.07 8.66 -5.99
C ALA A 51 -6.53 9.15 -5.92
N ARG A 52 -7.47 8.25 -5.58
CA ARG A 52 -8.87 8.62 -5.39
C ARG A 52 -9.06 9.66 -4.29
N GLU A 53 -8.34 9.53 -3.17
CA GLU A 53 -8.43 10.52 -2.09
C GLU A 53 -7.97 11.91 -2.55
N ILE A 54 -6.92 11.98 -3.36
CA ILE A 54 -6.43 13.24 -3.92
C ILE A 54 -7.48 13.84 -4.85
N LEU A 55 -8.04 13.03 -5.74
CA LEU A 55 -9.11 13.48 -6.65
C LEU A 55 -10.31 14.04 -5.88
N ASN A 56 -10.68 13.40 -4.76
CA ASN A 56 -11.81 13.81 -3.93
C ASN A 56 -11.57 15.13 -3.18
N LYS A 57 -10.35 15.38 -2.76
CA LYS A 57 -9.97 16.62 -2.05
C LYS A 57 -9.72 17.79 -2.97
N THR A 58 -9.56 17.52 -4.27
CA THR A 58 -9.26 18.58 -5.23
C THR A 58 -10.54 19.27 -5.67
N THR A 59 -10.61 20.56 -5.46
CA THR A 59 -11.74 21.38 -5.93
C THR A 59 -11.80 21.41 -7.47
N PRO A 60 -12.99 21.57 -8.09
CA PRO A 60 -13.16 21.56 -9.55
C PRO A 60 -12.23 22.52 -10.33
N HIS A 61 -11.76 23.58 -9.68
CA HIS A 61 -10.87 24.59 -10.27
C HIS A 61 -9.36 24.28 -10.15
N LYS A 62 -8.99 23.21 -9.42
CA LYS A 62 -7.60 22.77 -9.31
C LYS A 62 -7.44 21.44 -10.04
N ASN A 63 -6.81 21.46 -11.18
CA ASN A 63 -6.44 20.23 -11.87
C ASN A 63 -5.38 19.48 -11.04
N PRO A 64 -5.71 18.32 -10.46
CA PRO A 64 -4.72 17.51 -9.81
C PRO A 64 -3.74 16.99 -10.85
N ASN A 65 -2.45 16.97 -10.51
CA ASN A 65 -1.45 16.30 -11.33
C ASN A 65 -0.92 15.12 -10.51
N ILE A 66 -1.42 13.93 -10.81
CA ILE A 66 -1.11 12.69 -10.10
C ILE A 66 -0.39 11.77 -11.07
N ASN A 67 0.89 11.52 -10.79
CA ASN A 67 1.67 10.48 -11.47
C ASN A 67 1.77 9.30 -10.53
N LEU A 68 1.02 8.23 -10.80
CA LEU A 68 0.97 7.02 -10.01
C LEU A 68 1.81 5.93 -10.67
N HIS A 69 2.87 5.49 -10.00
CA HIS A 69 3.66 4.34 -10.41
C HIS A 69 3.41 3.17 -9.46
N LEU A 70 3.17 2.00 -10.02
CA LEU A 70 2.95 0.77 -9.28
C LEU A 70 4.02 -0.24 -9.71
N VAL A 71 4.73 -0.81 -8.75
CA VAL A 71 5.76 -1.83 -9.02
C VAL A 71 5.31 -3.15 -8.41
N GLU A 72 5.17 -4.15 -9.25
CA GLU A 72 4.74 -5.50 -8.85
C GLU A 72 5.49 -6.55 -9.69
N LYS A 73 6.03 -7.58 -9.01
CA LYS A 73 6.82 -8.61 -9.70
C LYS A 73 6.00 -9.77 -10.24
N ASP A 74 4.87 -10.09 -9.62
CA ASP A 74 3.99 -11.13 -10.13
C ASP A 74 3.23 -10.62 -11.36
N THR A 75 3.44 -11.25 -12.49
CA THR A 75 2.88 -10.82 -13.79
C THR A 75 1.35 -10.74 -13.77
N LEU A 76 0.67 -11.71 -13.14
CA LEU A 76 -0.80 -11.70 -13.09
C LEU A 76 -1.32 -10.60 -12.15
N MET A 77 -0.62 -10.34 -11.04
CA MET A 77 -0.98 -9.24 -10.16
C MET A 77 -0.73 -7.88 -10.82
N ALA A 78 0.38 -7.72 -11.55
CA ALA A 78 0.65 -6.51 -12.32
C ALA A 78 -0.39 -6.28 -13.42
N GLN A 79 -0.89 -7.33 -14.08
CA GLN A 79 -2.01 -7.24 -15.02
C GLN A 79 -3.31 -6.83 -14.32
N CYS A 80 -3.60 -7.37 -13.12
CA CYS A 80 -4.72 -6.90 -12.30
C CYS A 80 -4.59 -5.41 -11.97
N ALA A 81 -3.41 -4.95 -11.53
CA ALA A 81 -3.14 -3.55 -11.24
C ALA A 81 -3.37 -2.66 -12.47
N SER A 82 -2.89 -3.10 -13.64
CA SER A 82 -3.10 -2.39 -14.91
C SER A 82 -4.58 -2.29 -15.28
N LEU A 83 -5.35 -3.37 -15.11
CA LEU A 83 -6.79 -3.36 -15.33
C LEU A 83 -7.49 -2.40 -14.35
N ASN A 84 -7.11 -2.44 -13.09
CA ASN A 84 -7.73 -1.66 -12.02
C ASN A 84 -7.47 -0.15 -12.17
N THR A 85 -6.25 0.25 -12.55
CA THR A 85 -5.90 1.67 -12.69
C THR A 85 -6.63 2.39 -13.83
N ARG A 86 -7.17 1.65 -14.80
CA ARG A 86 -7.96 2.23 -15.89
C ARG A 86 -9.20 2.99 -15.45
N GLN A 87 -9.74 2.67 -14.28
CA GLN A 87 -10.87 3.45 -13.72
C GLN A 87 -10.53 4.93 -13.54
N PHE A 88 -9.25 5.29 -13.62
CA PHE A 88 -8.75 6.66 -13.45
C PHE A 88 -8.07 7.26 -14.68
N GLU A 89 -7.98 6.56 -15.83
CA GLU A 89 -7.20 6.97 -17.01
C GLU A 89 -7.45 8.42 -17.46
N SER A 90 -8.68 8.89 -17.38
CA SER A 90 -9.02 10.28 -17.74
C SER A 90 -8.64 11.32 -16.67
N LYS A 91 -8.14 10.90 -15.52
CA LYS A 91 -7.97 11.77 -14.33
C LYS A 91 -6.57 11.75 -13.75
N ILE A 92 -5.80 10.70 -13.98
CA ILE A 92 -4.45 10.53 -13.46
C ILE A 92 -3.54 9.90 -14.50
N HIS A 93 -2.25 10.14 -14.38
CA HIS A 93 -1.22 9.38 -15.07
C HIS A 93 -0.86 8.17 -14.25
N SER A 94 -1.17 6.95 -14.71
CA SER A 94 -0.80 5.71 -14.03
C SER A 94 0.09 4.84 -14.89
N GLN A 95 1.11 4.23 -14.29
CA GLN A 95 2.04 3.32 -14.93
C GLN A 95 2.32 2.13 -14.03
N VAL A 96 2.10 0.93 -14.54
CA VAL A 96 2.40 -0.33 -13.85
C VAL A 96 3.67 -0.93 -14.42
N HIS A 97 4.62 -1.24 -13.53
CA HIS A 97 5.90 -1.84 -13.84
C HIS A 97 5.91 -3.28 -13.34
N CYS A 98 5.93 -4.25 -14.27
CA CYS A 98 6.02 -5.67 -13.93
C CYS A 98 7.48 -6.06 -13.80
N VAL A 99 8.06 -5.83 -12.61
CA VAL A 99 9.49 -6.05 -12.32
C VAL A 99 9.70 -6.25 -10.82
N ASP A 100 10.75 -6.97 -10.41
CA ASP A 100 11.15 -6.96 -9.01
C ASP A 100 11.54 -5.54 -8.60
N PHE A 101 11.08 -5.10 -7.42
CA PHE A 101 11.32 -3.74 -6.98
C PHE A 101 12.81 -3.40 -6.87
N LEU A 102 13.65 -4.36 -6.52
CA LEU A 102 15.10 -4.14 -6.41
C LEU A 102 15.77 -3.94 -7.79
N ASP A 103 15.14 -4.40 -8.86
CA ASP A 103 15.57 -4.21 -10.26
C ASP A 103 14.86 -3.03 -10.93
N PHE A 104 13.92 -2.39 -10.25
CA PHE A 104 13.23 -1.22 -10.78
C PHE A 104 14.11 0.02 -10.75
N HIS A 105 14.44 0.56 -11.91
CA HIS A 105 15.25 1.76 -12.06
C HIS A 105 14.47 2.85 -12.79
N THR A 106 14.57 4.09 -12.31
CA THR A 106 13.93 5.25 -12.90
C THR A 106 14.64 6.54 -12.47
N ASP A 107 14.65 7.55 -13.34
CA ASP A 107 15.12 8.90 -13.01
C ASP A 107 14.06 9.72 -12.27
N ILE A 108 12.83 9.23 -12.22
CA ILE A 108 11.71 9.88 -11.51
C ILE A 108 11.99 9.83 -10.01
N LYS A 109 11.80 11.00 -9.37
CA LYS A 109 11.82 11.11 -7.91
C LYS A 109 10.39 11.28 -7.41
N PHE A 110 10.04 10.51 -6.37
CA PHE A 110 8.70 10.44 -5.83
C PHE A 110 8.51 11.35 -4.62
N ASP A 111 7.39 12.03 -4.56
CA ASP A 111 6.97 12.83 -3.41
C ASP A 111 6.47 11.93 -2.28
N PHE A 112 5.90 10.79 -2.64
CA PHE A 112 5.27 9.87 -1.72
C PHE A 112 5.48 8.43 -2.15
N VAL A 113 5.93 7.61 -1.23
CA VAL A 113 6.06 6.16 -1.42
C VAL A 113 5.15 5.47 -0.39
N ILE A 114 4.39 4.49 -0.83
CA ILE A 114 3.57 3.65 0.02
C ILE A 114 3.92 2.19 -0.21
N SER A 115 3.97 1.40 0.85
CA SER A 115 4.20 -0.03 0.75
C SER A 115 3.59 -0.78 1.93
N ASN A 116 2.99 -1.92 1.64
CA ASN A 116 2.66 -2.95 2.61
C ASN A 116 3.55 -4.17 2.32
N PRO A 117 4.84 -4.10 2.67
CA PRO A 117 5.79 -5.14 2.30
C PRO A 117 5.52 -6.43 3.06
N PRO A 118 6.00 -7.57 2.56
CA PRO A 118 5.95 -8.82 3.32
C PRO A 118 6.79 -8.69 4.60
N PHE A 119 6.19 -8.97 5.77
CA PHE A 119 6.84 -8.81 7.07
C PHE A 119 6.84 -10.08 7.94
N TYR A 120 6.38 -11.22 7.41
CA TYR A 120 6.47 -12.48 8.15
C TYR A 120 7.88 -13.05 8.10
N ALA A 121 8.46 -13.28 9.29
CA ALA A 121 9.78 -13.90 9.43
C ALA A 121 9.82 -15.30 8.82
N ASN A 122 11.01 -15.72 8.39
CA ASN A 122 11.27 -17.08 7.95
C ASN A 122 10.91 -18.07 9.07
N GLY A 123 9.96 -18.98 8.81
CA GLY A 123 9.47 -19.97 9.79
C GLY A 123 7.99 -19.86 10.14
N ALA A 124 7.29 -18.81 9.70
CA ALA A 124 5.84 -18.81 9.74
C ALA A 124 5.28 -19.91 8.82
N LEU A 125 4.20 -20.58 9.22
CA LEU A 125 3.57 -21.68 8.48
C LEU A 125 3.39 -21.32 7.00
N GLN A 126 4.13 -22.00 6.14
CA GLN A 126 3.99 -21.85 4.70
C GLN A 126 2.70 -22.54 4.25
N GLY A 127 1.78 -21.76 3.71
CA GLY A 127 0.61 -22.32 3.02
C GLY A 127 1.03 -23.01 1.73
N THR A 128 0.19 -23.87 1.19
CA THR A 128 0.43 -24.60 -0.06
C THR A 128 0.47 -23.71 -1.32
N ASN A 129 0.03 -22.46 -1.22
CA ASN A 129 -0.01 -21.51 -2.34
C ASN A 129 1.25 -20.63 -2.38
N MET A 130 2.12 -20.88 -3.36
CA MET A 130 3.41 -20.19 -3.55
C MET A 130 3.24 -18.67 -3.67
N ARG A 131 2.23 -18.17 -4.40
CA ARG A 131 1.99 -16.71 -4.57
C ARG A 131 1.64 -16.02 -3.25
N LYS A 132 0.80 -16.69 -2.43
CA LYS A 132 0.45 -16.17 -1.09
C LYS A 132 1.66 -16.16 -0.17
N ASN A 133 2.54 -17.16 -0.28
CA ASN A 133 3.77 -17.23 0.49
C ASN A 133 4.75 -16.12 0.07
N MET A 134 4.96 -15.91 -1.23
CA MET A 134 5.84 -14.82 -1.73
C MET A 134 5.38 -13.45 -1.23
N ALA A 135 4.06 -13.19 -1.23
CA ALA A 135 3.50 -11.92 -0.77
C ALA A 135 3.55 -11.73 0.76
N ARG A 136 3.94 -12.75 1.52
CA ARG A 136 3.94 -12.72 2.99
C ARG A 136 5.33 -12.82 3.62
N HIS A 137 6.31 -13.40 2.92
CA HIS A 137 7.62 -13.69 3.52
C HIS A 137 8.65 -12.59 3.22
N GLN A 138 9.27 -12.09 4.27
CA GLN A 138 10.32 -11.06 4.24
C GLN A 138 11.54 -11.45 3.39
N SER A 139 11.82 -12.75 3.20
CA SER A 139 12.93 -13.25 2.37
C SER A 139 12.83 -12.81 0.90
N PHE A 140 11.65 -12.45 0.41
CA PHE A 140 11.45 -12.00 -0.97
C PHE A 140 11.66 -10.50 -1.17
N LEU A 141 11.61 -9.70 -0.10
CA LEU A 141 11.93 -8.26 -0.14
C LEU A 141 12.47 -7.83 1.24
N PRO A 142 13.77 -8.07 1.50
CA PRO A 142 14.38 -7.71 2.78
C PRO A 142 14.26 -6.22 3.08
N LEU A 143 13.88 -5.89 4.31
CA LEU A 143 13.64 -4.51 4.74
C LEU A 143 14.83 -3.55 4.46
N PRO A 144 16.10 -3.90 4.76
CA PRO A 144 17.24 -3.03 4.44
C PRO A 144 17.38 -2.72 2.95
N ALA A 145 17.15 -3.73 2.08
CA ALA A 145 17.21 -3.58 0.64
C ALA A 145 16.08 -2.69 0.13
N LEU A 146 14.85 -2.94 0.60
CA LEU A 146 13.67 -2.11 0.32
C LEU A 146 13.94 -0.64 0.65
N LEU A 147 14.35 -0.34 1.87
CA LEU A 147 14.55 1.03 2.35
C LEU A 147 15.70 1.74 1.61
N THR A 148 16.81 1.02 1.35
CA THR A 148 17.93 1.55 0.57
C THR A 148 17.52 1.89 -0.85
N HIS A 149 16.69 1.06 -1.48
CA HIS A 149 16.20 1.28 -2.83
C HIS A 149 15.18 2.44 -2.88
N ILE A 150 14.24 2.50 -1.94
CA ILE A 150 13.31 3.64 -1.80
C ILE A 150 14.07 4.95 -1.63
N LYS A 151 15.11 4.98 -0.79
CA LYS A 151 15.93 6.17 -0.55
C LYS A 151 16.47 6.79 -1.84
N ARG A 152 16.84 5.99 -2.81
CA ARG A 152 17.37 6.46 -4.11
C ARG A 152 16.30 7.15 -4.97
N MET A 153 15.03 6.82 -4.76
CA MET A 153 13.92 7.29 -5.60
C MET A 153 13.03 8.35 -4.93
N ILE A 154 13.09 8.49 -3.61
CA ILE A 154 12.27 9.46 -2.90
C ILE A 154 12.91 10.86 -2.97
N LYS A 155 12.09 11.91 -3.16
CA LYS A 155 12.54 13.31 -3.16
C LYS A 155 13.02 13.74 -1.77
N PRO A 156 13.91 14.74 -1.66
CA PRO A 156 14.08 15.46 -0.40
C PRO A 156 12.71 15.92 0.13
N ASN A 157 12.45 15.73 1.42
CA ASN A 157 11.13 15.94 2.06
C ASN A 157 9.98 15.06 1.54
N GLY A 158 10.25 14.07 0.71
CA GLY A 158 9.29 13.03 0.36
C GLY A 158 8.89 12.21 1.58
N SER A 159 7.73 11.58 1.53
CA SER A 159 7.19 10.75 2.61
C SER A 159 7.14 9.29 2.20
N LEU A 160 7.54 8.42 3.10
CA LEU A 160 7.36 6.97 3.03
C LEU A 160 6.27 6.58 4.04
N CYS A 161 5.21 5.92 3.60
CA CYS A 161 4.24 5.28 4.49
C CYS A 161 4.37 3.75 4.39
N LEU A 162 4.51 3.12 5.55
CA LEU A 162 4.64 1.68 5.68
C LEU A 162 3.60 1.12 6.67
N CYS A 163 3.19 -0.12 6.40
CA CYS A 163 2.55 -1.02 7.33
C CYS A 163 3.53 -2.13 7.68
N TYR A 164 3.65 -2.49 8.96
CA TYR A 164 4.61 -3.49 9.41
C TYR A 164 4.14 -4.23 10.68
N ASP A 165 4.74 -5.39 10.97
CA ASP A 165 4.48 -6.11 12.23
C ASP A 165 4.95 -5.28 13.41
N ALA A 166 4.07 -5.04 14.38
CA ALA A 166 4.40 -4.23 15.55
C ALA A 166 5.48 -4.86 16.44
N ARG A 167 5.64 -6.19 16.41
CA ARG A 167 6.67 -6.92 17.14
C ARG A 167 8.08 -6.66 16.62
N GLU A 168 8.19 -6.30 15.34
CA GLU A 168 9.44 -5.97 14.66
C GLU A 168 9.77 -4.46 14.69
N LEU A 169 9.07 -3.68 15.52
CA LEU A 169 9.21 -2.22 15.53
C LEU A 169 10.63 -1.75 15.84
N GLN A 170 11.36 -2.44 16.72
CA GLN A 170 12.75 -2.13 17.04
C GLN A 170 13.64 -2.25 15.81
N THR A 171 13.55 -3.36 15.10
CA THR A 171 14.27 -3.62 13.85
C THR A 171 13.89 -2.59 12.79
N LEU A 172 12.60 -2.31 12.64
CA LEU A 172 12.09 -1.33 11.67
C LEU A 172 12.65 0.08 11.92
N PHE A 173 12.68 0.54 13.16
CA PHE A 173 13.24 1.84 13.51
C PHE A 173 14.75 1.92 13.27
N TYR A 174 15.47 0.86 13.62
CA TYR A 174 16.90 0.75 13.39
C TYR A 174 17.22 0.87 11.89
N GLU A 175 16.57 0.08 11.05
CA GLU A 175 16.78 0.08 9.60
C GLU A 175 16.38 1.40 8.94
N LEU A 176 15.24 1.98 9.33
CA LEU A 176 14.84 3.30 8.88
C LEU A 176 15.90 4.35 9.23
N ARG A 177 16.43 4.32 10.44
CA ARG A 177 17.45 5.26 10.90
C ARG A 177 18.76 5.14 10.13
N ILE A 178 19.24 3.92 9.90
CA ILE A 178 20.45 3.67 9.10
C ILE A 178 20.28 4.19 7.68
N CYS A 179 19.12 3.98 7.08
CA CYS A 179 18.81 4.51 5.76
C CYS A 179 18.60 6.03 5.74
N GLY A 180 18.63 6.71 6.88
CA GLY A 180 18.46 8.17 6.98
C GLY A 180 17.01 8.64 6.98
N PHE A 181 16.07 7.73 7.20
CA PHE A 181 14.67 8.07 7.44
C PHE A 181 14.44 8.42 8.91
N ASN A 182 13.60 9.42 9.15
CA ASN A 182 13.10 9.77 10.46
C ASN A 182 11.59 9.54 10.50
N VAL A 183 11.14 8.72 11.43
CA VAL A 183 9.70 8.47 11.67
C VAL A 183 9.13 9.69 12.38
N ASP A 184 8.13 10.32 11.78
CA ASP A 184 7.48 11.51 12.35
C ASP A 184 6.02 11.26 12.78
N THR A 185 5.41 10.17 12.34
CA THR A 185 4.05 9.80 12.75
C THR A 185 3.91 8.30 12.76
N LEU A 186 3.28 7.76 13.79
CA LEU A 186 3.06 6.34 13.98
C LEU A 186 1.69 6.10 14.60
N ARG A 187 1.05 5.00 14.23
CA ARG A 187 -0.18 4.51 14.84
C ARG A 187 -0.12 3.00 15.03
N PHE A 188 -0.41 2.52 16.23
CA PHE A 188 -0.58 1.11 16.52
C PHE A 188 -1.99 0.63 16.16
N VAL A 189 -2.07 -0.61 15.69
CA VAL A 189 -3.33 -1.28 15.37
C VAL A 189 -3.44 -2.55 16.20
N HIS A 190 -4.52 -2.64 16.95
CA HIS A 190 -4.85 -3.77 17.83
C HIS A 190 -6.10 -4.47 17.31
N SER A 191 -6.14 -5.79 17.45
CA SER A 191 -7.35 -6.54 17.15
C SER A 191 -8.48 -6.22 18.14
N LEU A 192 -8.14 -6.16 19.43
CA LEU A 192 -9.03 -5.87 20.55
C LEU A 192 -8.32 -4.94 21.54
N GLN A 193 -9.08 -4.32 22.43
CA GLN A 193 -8.56 -3.37 23.41
C GLN A 193 -7.60 -4.03 24.42
N ASP A 194 -7.82 -5.28 24.74
CA ASP A 194 -7.04 -6.10 25.69
C ASP A 194 -5.93 -6.93 25.01
N ARG A 195 -5.71 -6.76 23.72
CA ARG A 195 -4.69 -7.48 22.96
C ARG A 195 -3.52 -6.59 22.60
N GLU A 196 -2.34 -7.18 22.55
CA GLU A 196 -1.15 -6.49 22.03
C GLU A 196 -1.36 -6.01 20.60
N SER A 197 -0.63 -4.96 20.22
CA SER A 197 -0.63 -4.49 18.84
C SER A 197 0.02 -5.54 17.93
N SER A 198 -0.67 -5.89 16.88
CA SER A 198 -0.14 -6.79 15.83
C SER A 198 0.44 -6.04 14.64
N LEU A 199 0.04 -4.78 14.46
CA LEU A 199 0.38 -4.01 13.29
C LEU A 199 0.72 -2.57 13.68
N VAL A 200 1.65 -1.98 12.96
CA VAL A 200 1.95 -0.56 13.03
C VAL A 200 1.89 0.05 11.63
N VAL A 201 1.27 1.22 11.54
CA VAL A 201 1.36 2.07 10.34
C VAL A 201 2.15 3.31 10.70
N LEU A 202 3.09 3.68 9.85
CA LEU A 202 3.96 4.83 10.12
C LEU A 202 4.23 5.67 8.88
N ARG A 203 4.61 6.92 9.12
CA ARG A 203 5.22 7.79 8.13
C ARG A 203 6.65 8.11 8.52
N ALA A 204 7.54 7.99 7.55
CA ALA A 204 8.94 8.39 7.68
C ALA A 204 9.33 9.37 6.57
N LYS A 205 10.30 10.23 6.81
CA LYS A 205 10.84 11.19 5.87
C LYS A 205 12.35 11.17 5.88
N ILE A 206 12.96 11.40 4.71
CA ILE A 206 14.41 11.56 4.62
C ILE A 206 14.83 12.87 5.27
N GLN A 207 15.90 12.81 6.08
CA GLN A 207 16.57 13.95 6.69
C GLN A 207 15.65 14.89 7.51
N SER A 208 14.49 14.40 7.92
CA SER A 208 13.59 15.14 8.79
C SER A 208 14.14 15.17 10.22
N LYS A 209 13.90 16.30 10.89
CA LYS A 209 14.16 16.48 12.34
C LYS A 209 12.87 16.57 13.15
N SER A 210 11.72 16.29 12.53
CA SER A 210 10.43 16.34 13.21
C SER A 210 10.38 15.35 14.36
N PRO A 211 9.83 15.71 15.51
CA PRO A 211 9.60 14.76 16.61
C PRO A 211 8.56 13.71 16.18
N LEU A 212 8.68 12.53 16.77
CA LEU A 212 7.72 11.45 16.59
C LEU A 212 6.39 11.81 17.28
N ARG A 213 5.29 11.69 16.55
CA ARG A 213 3.93 11.73 17.06
C ARG A 213 3.33 10.33 17.03
N ILE A 214 2.93 9.82 18.19
CA ILE A 214 2.18 8.59 18.30
C ILE A 214 0.70 8.95 18.36
N LEU A 215 -0.06 8.50 17.36
CA LEU A 215 -1.50 8.73 17.29
C LEU A 215 -2.23 7.77 18.24
N PRO A 216 -3.47 8.10 18.66
CA PRO A 216 -4.31 7.16 19.40
C PRO A 216 -4.39 5.80 18.67
N PRO A 217 -4.35 4.67 19.40
CA PRO A 217 -4.38 3.36 18.79
C PRO A 217 -5.68 3.14 17.99
N LEU A 218 -5.61 2.28 16.97
CA LEU A 218 -6.79 1.78 16.26
C LEU A 218 -7.13 0.40 16.82
N PHE A 219 -8.36 0.21 17.28
CA PHE A 219 -8.92 -1.10 17.59
C PHE A 219 -9.80 -1.56 16.44
N THR A 220 -9.62 -2.80 15.96
CA THR A 220 -10.36 -3.25 14.78
C THR A 220 -11.69 -3.90 15.16
N HIS A 221 -11.78 -4.57 16.32
CA HIS A 221 -12.99 -5.27 16.74
C HIS A 221 -13.39 -4.90 18.17
N ASN A 222 -14.68 -4.97 18.47
CA ASN A 222 -15.20 -4.79 19.83
C ASN A 222 -15.17 -6.10 20.62
N SER A 223 -15.19 -7.25 19.94
CA SER A 223 -15.19 -8.58 20.53
C SER A 223 -14.36 -9.56 19.68
N THR A 224 -14.26 -10.81 20.12
CA THR A 224 -13.58 -11.88 19.38
C THR A 224 -14.30 -12.31 18.10
N THR A 225 -15.52 -11.82 17.88
CA THR A 225 -16.30 -12.06 16.66
C THR A 225 -15.76 -11.21 15.50
N GLN A 226 -15.28 -11.85 14.44
CA GLN A 226 -14.63 -11.16 13.30
C GLN A 226 -15.53 -10.14 12.57
N THR A 227 -16.83 -10.23 12.71
CA THR A 227 -17.79 -9.29 12.09
C THR A 227 -18.13 -8.10 12.99
N ASP A 228 -17.75 -8.15 14.29
CA ASP A 228 -18.01 -7.08 15.26
C ASP A 228 -16.92 -5.99 15.19
N ASN A 229 -16.90 -5.31 14.07
CA ASN A 229 -15.94 -4.23 13.82
C ASN A 229 -16.26 -2.99 14.65
N THR A 230 -15.21 -2.30 15.10
CA THR A 230 -15.37 -0.98 15.74
C THR A 230 -15.94 0.05 14.75
N ASP A 231 -16.52 1.11 15.27
CA ASP A 231 -17.07 2.18 14.42
C ASP A 231 -15.98 2.87 13.59
N GLU A 232 -14.76 2.96 14.13
CA GLU A 232 -13.63 3.50 13.37
C GLU A 232 -13.25 2.58 12.19
N LEU A 233 -13.21 1.27 12.38
CA LEU A 233 -12.94 0.35 11.26
C LEU A 233 -14.08 0.37 10.24
N LYS A 234 -15.34 0.42 10.67
CA LYS A 234 -16.49 0.61 9.77
C LYS A 234 -16.36 1.90 8.94
N ALA A 235 -15.91 2.99 9.57
CA ALA A 235 -15.67 4.25 8.88
C ALA A 235 -14.53 4.14 7.84
N ILE A 236 -13.47 3.37 8.13
CA ILE A 236 -12.40 3.07 7.18
C ILE A 236 -12.95 2.29 5.98
N TYR A 237 -13.76 1.26 6.20
CA TYR A 237 -14.39 0.50 5.12
C TYR A 237 -15.34 1.36 4.28
N ALA A 238 -16.14 2.20 4.93
CA ALA A 238 -17.06 3.13 4.26
C ALA A 238 -16.29 4.17 3.42
N TRP A 239 -15.16 4.67 3.92
CA TRP A 239 -14.27 5.54 3.16
C TRP A 239 -13.62 4.79 2.00
N ALA A 240 -13.07 3.59 2.24
CA ALA A 240 -12.44 2.78 1.20
C ALA A 240 -13.44 2.40 0.11
N LYS A 241 -14.67 2.07 0.46
CA LYS A 241 -15.79 1.77 -0.45
C LYS A 241 -15.33 0.97 -1.66
N THR A 242 -14.67 -0.17 -1.40
CA THR A 242 -14.12 -1.06 -2.41
C THR A 242 -15.04 -2.26 -2.63
N GLN A 243 -15.09 -2.74 -3.87
CA GLN A 243 -15.75 -3.97 -4.25
C GLN A 243 -14.72 -4.91 -4.87
N SER A 244 -14.46 -6.03 -4.23
CA SER A 244 -13.56 -7.07 -4.75
C SER A 244 -14.27 -7.90 -5.80
N ILE A 245 -13.67 -7.98 -7.00
CA ILE A 245 -14.13 -8.82 -8.11
C ILE A 245 -13.10 -9.92 -8.30
N LYS A 246 -13.49 -11.15 -8.00
CA LYS A 246 -12.64 -12.33 -8.15
C LYS A 246 -12.68 -12.83 -9.56
N ILE A 247 -11.49 -13.00 -10.17
CA ILE A 247 -11.34 -13.50 -11.54
C ILE A 247 -10.29 -14.62 -11.59
N THR A 248 -10.46 -15.49 -12.57
CA THR A 248 -9.49 -16.53 -12.93
C THR A 248 -8.38 -15.94 -13.81
N PRO A 249 -7.21 -16.59 -13.94
CA PRO A 249 -6.17 -16.17 -14.89
C PRO A 249 -6.67 -16.07 -16.35
N ASN A 250 -7.56 -16.94 -16.78
CA ASN A 250 -8.12 -16.93 -18.14
C ASN A 250 -9.03 -15.72 -18.38
N GLU A 251 -9.87 -15.38 -17.39
CA GLU A 251 -10.71 -14.19 -17.44
C GLU A 251 -9.86 -12.92 -17.47
N LEU A 252 -8.80 -12.86 -16.63
CA LEU A 252 -7.85 -11.75 -16.61
C LEU A 252 -7.19 -11.57 -17.98
N GLU A 253 -6.69 -12.65 -18.59
CA GLU A 253 -6.06 -12.59 -19.90
C GLU A 253 -7.03 -12.08 -20.97
N SER A 254 -8.27 -12.53 -20.95
CA SER A 254 -9.31 -12.08 -21.87
C SER A 254 -9.61 -10.58 -21.72
N LEU A 255 -9.73 -10.10 -20.47
CA LEU A 255 -9.93 -8.69 -20.16
C LEU A 255 -8.71 -7.86 -20.58
N TYR A 256 -7.51 -8.32 -20.25
CA TYR A 256 -6.26 -7.63 -20.55
C TYR A 256 -6.02 -7.46 -22.05
N LYS A 257 -6.30 -8.51 -22.88
CA LYS A 257 -6.21 -8.42 -24.35
C LYS A 257 -7.19 -7.42 -24.96
N LYS A 258 -8.40 -7.28 -24.40
CA LYS A 258 -9.36 -6.27 -24.86
C LYS A 258 -8.85 -4.86 -24.66
N ILE A 259 -8.09 -4.67 -23.58
CA ILE A 259 -7.56 -3.39 -23.18
C ILE A 259 -6.39 -2.93 -24.07
N GLN A 260 -5.53 -3.86 -24.52
CA GLN A 260 -4.38 -3.53 -25.37
C GLN A 260 -4.77 -3.18 -26.83
N LYS A 261 -6.03 -3.38 -27.20
CA LYS A 261 -6.56 -3.10 -28.56
C LYS A 261 -7.22 -1.72 -28.69
N ILE A 262 -7.31 -0.98 -27.59
CA ILE A 262 -7.85 0.39 -27.53
C ILE A 262 -6.70 1.37 -27.35
#